data_eb7612862f56971be84ad53753431fe1
#
_entry.id   eb7612862f56971be84ad53753431fe1
#
_cell.length_a   1.000
_cell.length_b   1.000
_cell.length_c   1.000
_cell.angle_alpha   90.00
_cell.angle_beta   90.00
_cell.angle_gamma   90.00
#
_symmetry.space_group_name_H-M   'P 1'
#
loop_
_entity.id
_entity.type
_entity.pdbx_description
1 polymer ?
#
loop_
_entity_poly.entity_id
_entity_poly.type
_entity_poly.pdbx_seq_one_letter_code
_entity_poly.pdbx_strand_id
1 'polypeptide(L)'
;MLSTSIFGRFFTLSRQFQAGQGVSPLRLWSLGSACVGLTLFTTTTLAIAQPVQNPSRPQTEATSQAPGTPSSDKIQTVAVVNGEAISRSELANACLGRYGKEVLQSMVNKMLIEMECQRRNIVISEEEIYQQLERVAKGVGVEGMSVQQYLQIVSEKKNISPQRIKDEIVWTDLALRKLAAGSYTVTPEEVTNMINREYGPKVQVRLIVESSREQAEILLQAARKNPEQFGTLAKNYSLDPATAPYMGLSPNPFKMGDVEPAAEAVLFALQEGEISEVVELYGQFYIFQCQRRYPASQLSEEQSKLVQERIQGLLATAKLDEQAPLIFKELQSRAQVVNVLNDANLSQQHPGVAALVNGQPVTVATLAEECITRYGIDVLEVEVHRVLLKQQLKANNLAVSEDDLRDEITRVATDAGQVDANGKVDLNRWLQRVTENDESQIDFYVQDAVWPSAALRKLVQNSVEINNDDMTKGFEANYGPRVRVLAIVTFDQKSCEKVWRMARENP
;
A
#
# COMPACT_ATOMS: atom_id res chain seq x y z
N MET A 1 -6.73 18.15 -1.34
CA MET A 1 -6.97 16.72 -1.43
C MET A 1 -6.25 16.12 -2.66
N LEU A 2 -4.94 16.28 -2.78
CA LEU A 2 -4.14 15.81 -3.93
C LEU A 2 -2.86 15.07 -3.48
N SER A 3 -2.73 14.71 -2.19
CA SER A 3 -1.47 14.19 -1.63
C SER A 3 -1.43 12.66 -1.43
N THR A 4 -2.48 11.92 -1.77
CA THR A 4 -2.56 10.46 -1.55
C THR A 4 -2.07 9.62 -2.72
N SER A 5 -1.54 10.22 -3.80
CA SER A 5 -1.39 9.51 -5.07
C SER A 5 -0.04 8.80 -5.27
N ILE A 6 1.05 9.23 -4.68
CA ILE A 6 2.39 8.68 -5.01
C ILE A 6 2.65 7.35 -4.28
N PHE A 7 2.41 7.29 -2.99
CA PHE A 7 2.66 6.07 -2.20
C PHE A 7 1.63 4.95 -2.42
N GLY A 8 0.37 5.31 -2.69
CA GLY A 8 -0.68 4.31 -2.94
C GLY A 8 -0.54 3.61 -4.30
N ARG A 9 0.00 4.27 -5.31
CA ARG A 9 0.09 3.73 -6.68
C ARG A 9 1.26 2.76 -6.89
N PHE A 10 2.41 2.95 -6.24
CA PHE A 10 3.53 2.02 -6.37
C PHE A 10 3.29 0.66 -5.71
N PHE A 11 2.60 0.64 -4.57
CA PHE A 11 2.20 -0.63 -3.93
C PHE A 11 1.04 -1.33 -4.65
N THR A 12 0.19 -0.58 -5.35
CA THR A 12 -0.90 -1.16 -6.16
C THR A 12 -0.37 -1.74 -7.47
N LEU A 13 0.70 -1.20 -8.03
CA LEU A 13 1.32 -1.73 -9.26
C LEU A 13 1.97 -3.11 -9.05
N SER A 14 2.58 -3.37 -7.90
CA SER A 14 3.10 -4.72 -7.60
C SER A 14 1.98 -5.74 -7.31
N ARG A 15 0.80 -5.30 -6.84
CA ARG A 15 -0.37 -6.17 -6.62
C ARG A 15 -1.29 -6.34 -7.85
N GLN A 16 -1.35 -5.37 -8.76
CA GLN A 16 -2.20 -5.47 -9.95
C GLN A 16 -1.68 -6.46 -11.01
N PHE A 17 -0.42 -6.87 -10.95
CA PHE A 17 0.13 -7.88 -11.86
C PHE A 17 -0.16 -9.33 -11.46
N GLN A 18 -0.67 -9.59 -10.25
CA GLN A 18 -1.15 -10.93 -9.83
C GLN A 18 -2.64 -11.17 -10.07
N ALA A 19 -3.42 -10.17 -10.44
CA ALA A 19 -4.87 -10.30 -10.66
C ALA A 19 -5.24 -10.38 -12.15
N GLY A 20 -4.75 -11.40 -12.80
CA GLY A 20 -5.39 -11.95 -13.98
C GLY A 20 -6.35 -13.05 -13.55
N GLN A 21 -7.49 -12.70 -13.03
CA GLN A 21 -8.82 -13.30 -12.93
C GLN A 21 -9.44 -13.08 -11.55
N GLY A 22 -10.62 -12.47 -11.59
CA GLY A 22 -11.44 -11.92 -10.55
C GLY A 22 -11.52 -12.61 -9.18
N VAL A 23 -11.66 -11.78 -8.23
CA VAL A 23 -12.33 -11.76 -6.92
C VAL A 23 -11.42 -11.06 -5.89
N SER A 24 -11.92 -10.00 -5.28
CA SER A 24 -11.25 -9.18 -4.27
C SER A 24 -10.92 -9.96 -3.00
N PRO A 25 -9.67 -9.93 -2.52
CA PRO A 25 -9.37 -10.30 -1.16
C PRO A 25 -9.04 -9.07 -0.31
N LEU A 26 -10.05 -8.38 0.16
CA LEU A 26 -9.93 -7.37 1.21
C LEU A 26 -10.89 -7.72 2.34
N ARG A 27 -10.53 -8.75 3.13
CA ARG A 27 -11.07 -9.00 4.49
C ARG A 27 -10.56 -10.33 5.05
N LEU A 28 -9.32 -10.41 5.52
CA LEU A 28 -8.91 -11.56 6.36
C LEU A 28 -7.57 -11.34 7.10
N TRP A 29 -7.27 -10.09 7.53
CA TRP A 29 -6.12 -9.86 8.41
C TRP A 29 -6.51 -9.06 9.68
N SER A 30 -7.61 -9.45 10.32
CA SER A 30 -8.00 -8.86 11.62
C SER A 30 -8.63 -9.86 12.59
N LEU A 31 -8.07 -11.07 12.67
CA LEU A 31 -8.44 -12.01 13.73
C LEU A 31 -7.19 -12.81 14.12
N GLY A 32 -6.50 -12.35 15.14
CA GLY A 32 -5.42 -13.14 15.72
C GLY A 32 -4.37 -12.34 16.50
N SER A 33 -4.76 -11.38 17.33
CA SER A 33 -3.88 -10.85 18.38
C SER A 33 -4.69 -10.53 19.62
N ALA A 34 -5.06 -11.58 20.31
CA ALA A 34 -5.35 -11.51 21.75
C ALA A 34 -4.16 -12.14 22.46
N CYS A 35 -3.07 -11.40 22.58
CA CYS A 35 -2.02 -11.70 23.56
C CYS A 35 -2.22 -10.83 24.76
N VAL A 36 -2.53 -11.51 25.84
CA VAL A 36 -2.64 -11.08 27.23
C VAL A 36 -1.39 -10.28 27.61
N GLY A 37 -1.61 -9.03 28.03
CA GLY A 37 -0.57 -8.23 28.65
C GLY A 37 -0.19 -8.80 30.01
N LEU A 38 1.07 -9.10 30.18
CA LEU A 38 1.71 -9.30 31.50
C LEU A 38 2.75 -8.19 31.66
N THR A 39 2.34 -7.12 32.32
CA THR A 39 3.24 -6.08 32.83
C THR A 39 4.03 -6.61 34.01
N LEU A 40 5.33 -6.73 33.86
CA LEU A 40 6.26 -6.80 34.98
C LEU A 40 7.30 -5.68 34.80
N PHE A 41 7.12 -4.65 35.61
CA PHE A 41 8.14 -3.62 35.84
C PHE A 41 9.29 -4.25 36.64
N THR A 42 10.49 -4.24 36.11
CA THR A 42 11.72 -4.22 36.92
C THR A 42 12.69 -3.24 36.25
N THR A 43 12.85 -2.13 36.95
CA THR A 43 13.92 -1.15 36.71
C THR A 43 15.26 -1.78 37.05
N THR A 44 16.13 -1.92 36.08
CA THR A 44 17.55 -2.19 36.33
C THR A 44 18.39 -1.09 35.67
N THR A 45 19.00 -0.31 36.50
CA THR A 45 19.95 0.77 36.18
C THR A 45 21.17 0.17 35.50
N LEU A 46 21.44 0.53 34.23
CA LEU A 46 22.71 0.24 33.57
C LEU A 46 23.72 1.33 33.86
N ALA A 47 24.82 0.91 34.50
CA ALA A 47 25.99 1.73 34.69
C ALA A 47 26.76 1.92 33.38
N ILE A 48 27.10 3.16 33.10
CA ILE A 48 27.91 3.59 31.96
C ILE A 48 29.38 3.26 32.28
N ALA A 49 30.01 2.38 31.49
CA ALA A 49 31.46 2.14 31.52
C ALA A 49 32.14 3.04 30.49
N GLN A 50 33.16 3.76 30.95
CA GLN A 50 34.00 4.67 30.13
C GLN A 50 35.01 3.87 29.27
N PRO A 51 35.53 4.46 28.17
CA PRO A 51 36.43 3.79 27.23
C PRO A 51 37.85 3.72 27.76
N VAL A 52 38.43 2.54 27.65
CA VAL A 52 39.86 2.29 27.98
C VAL A 52 40.71 2.56 26.73
N GLN A 53 41.77 3.32 26.92
CA GLN A 53 42.77 3.72 25.94
C GLN A 53 43.67 2.54 25.51
N ASN A 54 44.03 2.54 24.25
CA ASN A 54 44.91 1.65 23.52
C ASN A 54 46.42 1.89 23.89
N PRO A 55 47.23 0.87 24.03
CA PRO A 55 48.66 1.01 23.81
C PRO A 55 49.19 0.27 22.57
N SER A 56 49.87 1.04 21.75
CA SER A 56 51.04 0.78 20.89
C SER A 56 51.32 -0.61 20.31
N ARG A 57 51.43 -0.64 19.02
CA ARG A 57 51.95 -1.62 18.06
C ARG A 57 53.47 -1.90 18.27
N PRO A 58 53.94 -3.11 17.98
CA PRO A 58 55.21 -3.29 17.25
C PRO A 58 55.00 -3.96 15.89
N GLN A 59 55.74 -3.47 14.90
CA GLN A 59 55.91 -4.06 13.57
C GLN A 59 56.82 -5.29 13.66
N THR A 60 56.51 -6.34 12.90
CA THR A 60 57.52 -7.33 12.44
C THR A 60 57.09 -7.95 11.11
N GLU A 61 57.93 -7.79 10.19
CA GLU A 61 58.37 -8.46 8.97
C GLU A 61 57.52 -9.50 8.25
N ALA A 62 57.46 -9.28 6.94
CA ALA A 62 56.92 -10.14 5.89
C ALA A 62 57.66 -11.47 5.79
N THR A 63 56.93 -12.57 5.75
CA THR A 63 57.39 -13.83 5.18
C THR A 63 56.36 -14.35 4.18
N SER A 64 56.81 -14.48 2.93
CA SER A 64 56.13 -15.06 1.80
C SER A 64 55.86 -16.53 2.06
N GLN A 65 54.60 -16.98 1.93
CA GLN A 65 54.24 -18.37 1.77
C GLN A 65 53.13 -18.53 0.70
N ALA A 66 53.29 -19.59 -0.07
CA ALA A 66 52.58 -20.03 -1.27
C ALA A 66 51.04 -20.26 -1.08
N PRO A 67 50.29 -20.45 -2.18
CA PRO A 67 48.84 -20.50 -2.13
C PRO A 67 48.32 -21.80 -1.52
N GLY A 68 47.86 -21.74 -0.32
CA GLY A 68 47.23 -22.82 0.43
C GLY A 68 45.72 -22.65 0.44
N THR A 69 45.02 -23.67 0.04
CA THR A 69 43.62 -24.11 0.36
C THR A 69 42.59 -23.05 0.75
N PRO A 70 41.36 -23.09 0.23
CA PRO A 70 40.33 -22.12 0.57
C PRO A 70 40.10 -22.12 2.07
N SER A 71 40.42 -20.98 2.68
CA SER A 71 40.19 -20.64 4.08
C SER A 71 38.72 -20.85 4.42
N SER A 72 38.45 -21.66 5.43
CA SER A 72 37.16 -21.80 6.09
C SER A 72 36.44 -20.46 6.19
N ASP A 73 35.30 -20.33 5.54
CA ASP A 73 34.37 -19.23 5.74
C ASP A 73 34.18 -19.06 7.25
N LYS A 74 34.65 -17.92 7.78
CA LYS A 74 34.36 -17.54 9.15
C LYS A 74 32.84 -17.44 9.25
N ILE A 75 32.23 -18.43 9.94
CA ILE A 75 30.80 -18.42 10.24
C ILE A 75 30.50 -17.10 10.96
N GLN A 76 29.91 -16.17 10.21
CA GLN A 76 29.59 -14.84 10.73
C GLN A 76 28.34 -15.02 11.61
N THR A 77 28.53 -15.04 12.93
CA THR A 77 27.43 -15.14 13.90
C THR A 77 26.64 -13.84 13.93
N VAL A 78 25.32 -13.90 13.76
CA VAL A 78 24.42 -12.75 13.81
C VAL A 78 23.67 -12.66 15.13
N ALA A 79 23.49 -13.77 15.85
CA ALA A 79 22.93 -13.81 17.18
C ALA A 79 23.46 -15.04 17.96
N VAL A 80 23.38 -14.98 19.30
CA VAL A 80 23.67 -16.12 20.19
C VAL A 80 22.51 -16.27 21.17
N VAL A 81 21.91 -17.45 21.23
CA VAL A 81 20.75 -17.76 22.07
C VAL A 81 21.14 -18.86 23.07
N ASN A 82 21.34 -18.50 24.33
CA ASN A 82 21.79 -19.44 25.39
C ASN A 82 23.03 -20.27 24.98
N GLY A 83 23.99 -19.65 24.28
CA GLY A 83 25.21 -20.28 23.80
C GLY A 83 25.13 -20.96 22.45
N GLU A 84 23.96 -21.05 21.81
CA GLU A 84 23.76 -21.55 20.46
C GLU A 84 23.82 -20.36 19.47
N ALA A 85 24.73 -20.44 18.48
CA ALA A 85 24.92 -19.36 17.53
C ALA A 85 23.97 -19.50 16.34
N ILE A 86 23.40 -18.38 15.89
CA ILE A 86 22.70 -18.25 14.62
C ILE A 86 23.68 -17.61 13.64
N SER A 87 23.98 -18.29 12.53
CA SER A 87 24.91 -17.78 11.52
C SER A 87 24.23 -16.85 10.52
N ARG A 88 25.03 -15.99 9.86
CA ARG A 88 24.53 -15.16 8.75
C ARG A 88 23.99 -16.00 7.60
N SER A 89 24.58 -17.18 7.34
CA SER A 89 24.10 -18.09 6.29
C SER A 89 22.71 -18.67 6.62
N GLU A 90 22.45 -19.03 7.87
CA GLU A 90 21.13 -19.47 8.31
C GLU A 90 20.10 -18.38 8.17
N LEU A 91 20.43 -17.14 8.60
CA LEU A 91 19.57 -15.96 8.42
C LEU A 91 19.31 -15.68 6.94
N ALA A 92 20.37 -15.76 6.09
CA ALA A 92 20.25 -15.56 4.64
C ALA A 92 19.27 -16.55 4.01
N ASN A 93 19.41 -17.84 4.33
CA ASN A 93 18.53 -18.90 3.82
C ASN A 93 17.10 -18.71 4.31
N ALA A 94 16.92 -18.34 5.58
CA ALA A 94 15.60 -18.04 6.14
C ALA A 94 14.93 -16.83 5.47
N CYS A 95 15.69 -15.77 5.18
CA CYS A 95 15.20 -14.59 4.46
C CYS A 95 14.88 -14.91 2.99
N LEU A 96 15.75 -15.65 2.31
CA LEU A 96 15.54 -16.06 0.90
C LEU A 96 14.28 -16.91 0.75
N GLY A 97 14.07 -17.86 1.63
CA GLY A 97 12.91 -18.72 1.56
C GLY A 97 11.58 -17.96 1.71
N ARG A 98 11.54 -17.00 2.62
CA ARG A 98 10.32 -16.22 2.90
C ARG A 98 10.06 -15.11 1.89
N TYR A 99 11.12 -14.39 1.49
CA TYR A 99 11.02 -13.11 0.76
C TYR A 99 11.77 -13.10 -0.57
N GLY A 100 12.51 -14.18 -0.90
CA GLY A 100 13.38 -14.20 -2.09
C GLY A 100 12.64 -13.91 -3.38
N LYS A 101 11.44 -14.46 -3.56
CA LYS A 101 10.60 -14.25 -4.77
C LYS A 101 10.20 -12.78 -4.94
N GLU A 102 9.72 -12.14 -3.85
CA GLU A 102 9.29 -10.74 -3.86
C GLU A 102 10.48 -9.79 -4.07
N VAL A 103 11.58 -10.03 -3.34
CA VAL A 103 12.81 -9.23 -3.43
C VAL A 103 13.43 -9.36 -4.82
N LEU A 104 13.50 -10.58 -5.37
CA LEU A 104 14.00 -10.82 -6.72
C LEU A 104 13.19 -10.04 -7.76
N GLN A 105 11.87 -10.07 -7.67
CA GLN A 105 11.01 -9.30 -8.58
C GLN A 105 11.28 -7.78 -8.48
N SER A 106 11.47 -7.26 -7.28
CA SER A 106 11.83 -5.86 -7.06
C SER A 106 13.20 -5.52 -7.66
N MET A 107 14.20 -6.38 -7.46
CA MET A 107 15.54 -6.20 -8.04
C MET A 107 15.53 -6.24 -9.56
N VAL A 108 14.80 -7.18 -10.16
CA VAL A 108 14.61 -7.29 -11.62
C VAL A 108 13.98 -6.02 -12.17
N ASN A 109 12.92 -5.54 -11.55
CA ASN A 109 12.23 -4.31 -11.96
C ASN A 109 13.15 -3.08 -11.91
N LYS A 110 13.90 -2.92 -10.82
CA LYS A 110 14.88 -1.85 -10.67
C LYS A 110 15.97 -1.93 -11.74
N MET A 111 16.52 -3.12 -11.96
CA MET A 111 17.56 -3.38 -12.96
C MET A 111 17.10 -3.01 -14.37
N LEU A 112 15.86 -3.31 -14.75
CA LEU A 112 15.29 -2.92 -16.06
C LEU A 112 15.28 -1.40 -16.23
N ILE A 113 14.89 -0.66 -15.19
CA ILE A 113 14.85 0.80 -15.21
C ILE A 113 16.28 1.37 -15.29
N GLU A 114 17.21 0.82 -14.50
CA GLU A 114 18.62 1.21 -14.51
C GLU A 114 19.27 1.00 -15.87
N MET A 115 19.07 -0.17 -16.49
CA MET A 115 19.57 -0.47 -17.84
C MET A 115 19.04 0.52 -18.89
N GLU A 116 17.78 0.89 -18.83
CA GLU A 116 17.20 1.85 -19.77
C GLU A 116 17.70 3.28 -19.50
N CYS A 117 17.86 3.67 -18.23
CA CYS A 117 18.50 4.92 -17.86
C CYS A 117 19.94 5.01 -18.40
N GLN A 118 20.73 3.95 -18.23
CA GLN A 118 22.09 3.87 -18.77
C GLN A 118 22.10 3.99 -20.31
N ARG A 119 21.21 3.25 -20.99
CA ARG A 119 21.06 3.29 -22.45
C ARG A 119 20.75 4.71 -22.97
N ARG A 120 19.96 5.49 -22.22
CA ARG A 120 19.58 6.87 -22.57
C ARG A 120 20.48 7.94 -21.96
N ASN A 121 21.55 7.56 -21.24
CA ASN A 121 22.42 8.46 -20.48
C ASN A 121 21.67 9.34 -19.49
N ILE A 122 20.65 8.76 -18.82
CA ILE A 122 19.88 9.42 -17.77
C ILE A 122 20.55 9.14 -16.44
N VAL A 123 20.88 10.20 -15.70
CA VAL A 123 21.43 10.14 -14.34
C VAL A 123 20.45 10.78 -13.38
N ILE A 124 20.23 10.14 -12.23
CA ILE A 124 19.47 10.67 -11.13
C ILE A 124 20.45 11.03 -10.02
N SER A 125 20.54 12.31 -9.69
CA SER A 125 21.45 12.80 -8.65
C SER A 125 20.81 12.75 -7.26
N GLU A 126 21.67 12.71 -6.21
CA GLU A 126 21.25 12.81 -4.81
C GLU A 126 20.48 14.11 -4.54
N GLU A 127 20.87 15.19 -5.19
CA GLU A 127 20.18 16.48 -5.08
C GLU A 127 18.75 16.39 -5.61
N GLU A 128 18.51 15.72 -6.73
CA GLU A 128 17.17 15.53 -7.28
C GLU A 128 16.31 14.65 -6.35
N ILE A 129 16.89 13.61 -5.75
CA ILE A 129 16.23 12.77 -4.75
C ILE A 129 15.82 13.62 -3.54
N TYR A 130 16.73 14.46 -3.04
CA TYR A 130 16.45 15.34 -1.91
C TYR A 130 15.33 16.35 -2.23
N GLN A 131 15.40 17.01 -3.38
CA GLN A 131 14.37 17.96 -3.83
C GLN A 131 13.00 17.29 -4.02
N GLN A 132 12.96 16.05 -4.49
CA GLN A 132 11.71 15.29 -4.59
C GLN A 132 11.14 14.99 -3.21
N LEU A 133 11.98 14.55 -2.27
CA LEU A 133 11.57 14.32 -0.88
C LEU A 133 11.06 15.60 -0.22
N GLU A 134 11.71 16.73 -0.47
CA GLU A 134 11.25 18.02 0.06
C GLU A 134 9.88 18.42 -0.50
N ARG A 135 9.66 18.24 -1.81
CA ARG A 135 8.33 18.46 -2.42
C ARG A 135 7.24 17.58 -1.81
N VAL A 136 7.56 16.30 -1.59
CA VAL A 136 6.62 15.36 -0.97
C VAL A 136 6.34 15.72 0.48
N ALA A 137 7.37 16.06 1.26
CA ALA A 137 7.22 16.48 2.66
C ALA A 137 6.33 17.74 2.80
N LYS A 138 6.55 18.75 1.96
CA LYS A 138 5.70 19.96 1.88
C LYS A 138 4.26 19.63 1.47
N GLY A 139 4.07 18.63 0.61
CA GLY A 139 2.75 18.18 0.13
C GLY A 139 1.90 17.43 1.17
N VAL A 140 2.48 16.98 2.28
CA VAL A 140 1.74 16.29 3.37
C VAL A 140 0.80 17.23 4.14
N GLY A 141 0.97 18.54 3.99
CA GLY A 141 0.09 19.56 4.62
C GLY A 141 0.42 19.84 6.08
N VAL A 142 1.55 19.39 6.58
CA VAL A 142 2.09 19.76 7.89
C VAL A 142 3.10 20.88 7.69
N GLU A 143 2.79 22.06 8.23
CA GLU A 143 3.65 23.23 8.10
C GLU A 143 5.01 22.99 8.77
N GLY A 144 6.11 23.29 8.03
CA GLY A 144 7.48 23.15 8.54
C GLY A 144 8.02 21.72 8.60
N MET A 145 7.35 20.71 8.00
CA MET A 145 7.87 19.33 7.98
C MET A 145 9.20 19.25 7.20
N SER A 146 10.27 18.82 7.88
CA SER A 146 11.56 18.54 7.25
C SER A 146 11.57 17.18 6.53
N VAL A 147 12.49 17.01 5.58
CA VAL A 147 12.72 15.72 4.90
C VAL A 147 13.03 14.60 5.90
N GLN A 148 13.81 14.89 6.94
CA GLN A 148 14.17 13.91 7.97
C GLN A 148 12.95 13.44 8.77
N GLN A 149 12.11 14.37 9.21
CA GLN A 149 10.86 14.05 9.92
C GLN A 149 9.91 13.23 9.03
N TYR A 150 9.79 13.61 7.76
CA TYR A 150 8.99 12.85 6.78
C TYR A 150 9.51 11.42 6.62
N LEU A 151 10.82 11.24 6.39
CA LEU A 151 11.44 9.92 6.25
C LEU A 151 11.28 9.07 7.51
N GLN A 152 11.41 9.66 8.70
CA GLN A 152 11.19 8.97 9.96
C GLN A 152 9.76 8.46 10.10
N ILE A 153 8.76 9.32 9.87
CA ILE A 153 7.34 8.96 9.93
C ILE A 153 7.00 7.83 8.95
N VAL A 154 7.52 7.92 7.71
CA VAL A 154 7.26 6.88 6.70
C VAL A 154 7.97 5.59 7.06
N SER A 155 9.21 5.67 7.55
CA SER A 155 9.99 4.53 8.01
C SER A 155 9.27 3.76 9.12
N GLU A 156 8.81 4.45 10.15
CA GLU A 156 8.08 3.86 11.27
C GLU A 156 6.73 3.27 10.84
N LYS A 157 5.96 3.99 10.02
CA LYS A 157 4.63 3.53 9.57
C LYS A 157 4.67 2.36 8.58
N LYS A 158 5.71 2.28 7.77
CA LYS A 158 5.82 1.30 6.67
C LYS A 158 6.84 0.21 6.92
N ASN A 159 7.59 0.30 8.01
CA ASN A 159 8.73 -0.57 8.32
C ASN A 159 9.73 -0.64 7.15
N ILE A 160 10.06 0.52 6.57
CA ILE A 160 10.97 0.66 5.43
C ILE A 160 12.09 1.63 5.83
N SER A 161 13.37 1.24 5.68
CA SER A 161 14.47 2.12 6.04
C SER A 161 14.47 3.41 5.20
N PRO A 162 14.93 4.55 5.75
CA PRO A 162 15.07 5.80 5.02
C PRO A 162 15.85 5.66 3.72
N GLN A 163 16.88 4.81 3.71
CA GLN A 163 17.70 4.57 2.51
C GLN A 163 16.89 3.86 1.42
N ARG A 164 16.11 2.83 1.78
CA ARG A 164 15.20 2.18 0.81
C ARG A 164 14.16 3.13 0.23
N ILE A 165 13.63 4.05 1.03
CA ILE A 165 12.71 5.07 0.51
C ILE A 165 13.39 5.88 -0.60
N LYS A 166 14.65 6.28 -0.40
CA LYS A 166 15.43 7.02 -1.40
C LYS A 166 15.72 6.17 -2.64
N ASP A 167 16.29 4.98 -2.46
CA ASP A 167 16.88 4.18 -3.53
C ASP A 167 15.84 3.38 -4.34
N GLU A 168 14.73 3.00 -3.73
CA GLU A 168 13.74 2.16 -4.39
C GLU A 168 12.48 2.93 -4.80
N ILE A 169 12.05 3.88 -3.97
CA ILE A 169 10.79 4.60 -4.23
C ILE A 169 11.08 5.90 -4.98
N VAL A 170 11.90 6.77 -4.39
CA VAL A 170 12.11 8.11 -4.95
C VAL A 170 12.98 8.06 -6.21
N TRP A 171 14.05 7.28 -6.18
CA TRP A 171 14.92 7.10 -7.34
C TRP A 171 14.14 6.49 -8.52
N THR A 172 13.34 5.47 -8.29
CA THR A 172 12.52 4.81 -9.31
C THR A 172 11.48 5.75 -9.92
N ASP A 173 10.78 6.54 -9.08
CA ASP A 173 9.83 7.56 -9.56
C ASP A 173 10.54 8.59 -10.45
N LEU A 174 11.65 9.14 -10.01
CA LEU A 174 12.42 10.10 -10.79
C LEU A 174 12.97 9.52 -12.10
N ALA A 175 13.47 8.28 -12.06
CA ALA A 175 13.96 7.58 -13.23
C ALA A 175 12.85 7.39 -14.28
N LEU A 176 11.70 6.89 -13.88
CA LEU A 176 10.55 6.70 -14.78
C LEU A 176 10.03 8.03 -15.32
N ARG A 177 10.02 9.11 -14.52
CA ARG A 177 9.65 10.45 -14.96
C ARG A 177 10.63 10.97 -16.00
N LYS A 178 11.92 10.80 -15.81
CA LYS A 178 12.95 11.20 -16.79
C LYS A 178 12.88 10.35 -18.06
N LEU A 179 12.60 9.05 -17.95
CA LEU A 179 12.39 8.17 -19.09
C LEU A 179 11.13 8.55 -19.88
N ALA A 180 10.09 9.02 -19.20
CA ALA A 180 8.85 9.51 -19.80
C ALA A 180 8.97 10.95 -20.36
N ALA A 181 10.02 11.69 -19.98
CA ALA A 181 10.23 13.03 -20.51
C ALA A 181 10.39 12.98 -22.02
N GLY A 182 9.54 13.72 -22.73
CA GLY A 182 9.48 13.71 -24.20
C GLY A 182 8.50 12.72 -24.82
N SER A 183 7.88 11.84 -24.06
CA SER A 183 6.77 10.96 -24.54
C SER A 183 5.41 11.65 -24.55
N TYR A 184 5.32 12.88 -24.04
CA TYR A 184 4.09 13.67 -23.97
C TYR A 184 4.37 15.13 -24.34
N THR A 185 3.32 15.82 -24.73
CA THR A 185 3.34 17.26 -24.99
C THR A 185 2.16 17.90 -24.28
N VAL A 186 2.38 19.02 -23.59
CA VAL A 186 1.32 19.87 -23.08
C VAL A 186 0.98 20.89 -24.16
N THR A 187 -0.23 20.79 -24.69
CA THR A 187 -0.66 21.69 -25.77
C THR A 187 -1.13 23.04 -25.22
N PRO A 188 -1.03 24.14 -25.98
CA PRO A 188 -1.60 25.43 -25.59
C PRO A 188 -3.11 25.38 -25.33
N GLU A 189 -3.81 24.50 -26.05
CA GLU A 189 -5.25 24.28 -25.89
C GLU A 189 -5.57 23.67 -24.50
N GLU A 190 -4.84 22.65 -24.08
CA GLU A 190 -5.00 22.04 -22.74
C GLU A 190 -4.75 23.05 -21.62
N VAL A 191 -3.73 23.91 -21.79
CA VAL A 191 -3.44 25.00 -20.83
C VAL A 191 -4.62 25.98 -20.78
N THR A 192 -5.12 26.39 -21.94
CA THR A 192 -6.26 27.33 -22.04
C THR A 192 -7.51 26.72 -21.41
N ASN A 193 -7.82 25.46 -21.72
CA ASN A 193 -8.97 24.76 -21.16
C ASN A 193 -8.90 24.67 -19.64
N MET A 194 -7.72 24.36 -19.09
CA MET A 194 -7.54 24.29 -17.64
C MET A 194 -7.62 25.69 -16.97
N ILE A 195 -7.11 26.74 -17.63
CA ILE A 195 -7.28 28.12 -17.16
C ILE A 195 -8.75 28.50 -17.15
N ASN A 196 -9.48 28.24 -18.24
CA ASN A 196 -10.92 28.51 -18.33
C ASN A 196 -11.72 27.73 -17.28
N ARG A 197 -11.33 26.48 -17.00
CA ARG A 197 -11.95 25.67 -15.98
C ARG A 197 -11.78 26.27 -14.57
N GLU A 198 -10.59 26.75 -14.22
CA GLU A 198 -10.29 27.22 -12.86
C GLU A 198 -10.64 28.69 -12.64
N TYR A 199 -10.39 29.53 -13.62
CA TYR A 199 -10.53 30.99 -13.54
C TYR A 199 -11.63 31.57 -14.43
N GLY A 200 -12.21 30.76 -15.33
CA GLY A 200 -13.32 31.14 -16.19
C GLY A 200 -14.64 31.35 -15.42
N PRO A 201 -15.70 31.71 -16.15
CA PRO A 201 -17.02 31.88 -15.56
C PRO A 201 -17.52 30.56 -14.96
N LYS A 202 -18.40 30.67 -13.94
CA LYS A 202 -19.04 29.51 -13.30
C LYS A 202 -20.54 29.77 -13.19
N VAL A 203 -21.32 28.68 -13.23
CA VAL A 203 -22.78 28.75 -13.18
C VAL A 203 -23.30 27.81 -12.09
N GLN A 204 -24.04 28.34 -11.14
CA GLN A 204 -24.79 27.57 -10.15
C GLN A 204 -26.19 27.32 -10.70
N VAL A 205 -26.63 26.07 -10.74
CA VAL A 205 -27.93 25.70 -11.27
C VAL A 205 -28.73 24.83 -10.30
N ARG A 206 -30.04 24.81 -10.51
CA ARG A 206 -30.92 23.70 -10.14
C ARG A 206 -31.11 22.82 -11.36
N LEU A 207 -31.28 21.53 -11.15
CA LEU A 207 -31.52 20.58 -12.23
C LEU A 207 -32.64 19.60 -11.90
N ILE A 208 -33.35 19.17 -12.92
CA ILE A 208 -34.31 18.07 -12.91
C ILE A 208 -33.81 17.05 -13.91
N VAL A 209 -33.77 15.79 -13.52
CA VAL A 209 -33.34 14.66 -14.36
C VAL A 209 -34.50 13.69 -14.51
N GLU A 210 -34.77 13.29 -15.75
CA GLU A 210 -35.82 12.34 -16.12
C GLU A 210 -35.32 11.26 -17.06
N SER A 211 -35.95 10.10 -17.06
CA SER A 211 -35.64 9.01 -17.98
C SER A 211 -36.39 9.10 -19.30
N SER A 212 -37.42 9.93 -19.36
CA SER A 212 -38.28 10.11 -20.54
C SER A 212 -38.31 11.58 -20.94
N ARG A 213 -38.11 11.83 -22.24
CA ARG A 213 -38.24 13.17 -22.81
C ARG A 213 -39.64 13.76 -22.59
N GLU A 214 -40.68 12.94 -22.70
CA GLU A 214 -42.06 13.36 -22.52
C GLU A 214 -42.32 13.88 -21.11
N GLN A 215 -41.82 13.15 -20.07
CA GLN A 215 -41.90 13.57 -18.69
C GLN A 215 -41.09 14.84 -18.41
N ALA A 216 -39.90 14.93 -18.99
CA ALA A 216 -39.07 16.13 -18.89
C ALA A 216 -39.78 17.35 -19.51
N GLU A 217 -40.43 17.21 -20.66
CA GLU A 217 -41.20 18.29 -21.31
C GLU A 217 -42.41 18.73 -20.46
N ILE A 218 -43.13 17.78 -19.83
CA ILE A 218 -44.24 18.09 -18.91
C ILE A 218 -43.70 18.92 -17.72
N LEU A 219 -42.59 18.51 -17.13
CA LEU A 219 -41.97 19.22 -16.01
C LEU A 219 -41.43 20.58 -16.45
N LEU A 220 -40.86 20.70 -17.65
CA LEU A 220 -40.42 21.97 -18.22
C LEU A 220 -41.58 22.95 -18.36
N GLN A 221 -42.74 22.52 -18.89
CA GLN A 221 -43.91 23.37 -18.98
C GLN A 221 -44.41 23.81 -17.62
N ALA A 222 -44.42 22.91 -16.61
CA ALA A 222 -44.79 23.23 -15.24
C ALA A 222 -43.82 24.26 -14.62
N ALA A 223 -42.53 24.06 -14.83
CA ALA A 223 -41.48 24.93 -14.31
C ALA A 223 -41.52 26.31 -14.97
N ARG A 224 -41.79 26.41 -16.29
CA ARG A 224 -41.91 27.70 -16.99
C ARG A 224 -43.14 28.47 -16.57
N LYS A 225 -44.26 27.79 -16.23
CA LYS A 225 -45.48 28.43 -15.74
C LYS A 225 -45.26 29.04 -14.35
N ASN A 226 -44.48 28.39 -13.50
CA ASN A 226 -44.17 28.84 -12.16
C ASN A 226 -42.66 28.61 -11.82
N PRO A 227 -41.76 29.49 -12.27
CA PRO A 227 -40.31 29.31 -12.12
C PRO A 227 -39.85 29.16 -10.65
N GLU A 228 -40.54 29.78 -9.70
CA GLU A 228 -40.23 29.67 -8.30
C GLU A 228 -40.45 28.26 -7.72
N GLN A 229 -41.29 27.46 -8.34
CA GLN A 229 -41.57 26.09 -7.94
C GLN A 229 -40.56 25.05 -8.52
N PHE A 230 -39.59 25.51 -9.31
CA PHE A 230 -38.61 24.61 -9.91
C PHE A 230 -37.94 23.68 -8.88
N GLY A 231 -37.52 24.23 -7.74
CA GLY A 231 -36.94 23.46 -6.66
C GLY A 231 -37.87 22.39 -6.08
N THR A 232 -39.16 22.71 -5.96
CA THR A 232 -40.19 21.75 -5.49
C THR A 232 -40.41 20.65 -6.53
N LEU A 233 -40.44 20.99 -7.82
CA LEU A 233 -40.52 20.00 -8.89
C LEU A 233 -39.30 19.09 -8.89
N ALA A 234 -38.10 19.65 -8.76
CA ALA A 234 -36.85 18.89 -8.68
C ALA A 234 -36.87 17.90 -7.49
N LYS A 235 -37.29 18.36 -6.30
CA LYS A 235 -37.39 17.51 -5.12
C LYS A 235 -38.35 16.35 -5.27
N ASN A 236 -39.49 16.57 -5.94
CA ASN A 236 -40.57 15.59 -6.02
C ASN A 236 -40.43 14.63 -7.20
N TYR A 237 -39.82 15.05 -8.29
CA TYR A 237 -39.84 14.32 -9.55
C TYR A 237 -38.45 14.00 -10.12
N SER A 238 -37.40 14.74 -9.75
CA SER A 238 -36.08 14.47 -10.30
C SER A 238 -35.55 13.09 -9.88
N LEU A 239 -35.04 12.35 -10.86
CA LEU A 239 -34.39 11.06 -10.67
C LEU A 239 -32.96 11.17 -10.15
N ASP A 240 -32.41 12.38 -10.03
CA ASP A 240 -31.05 12.57 -9.51
C ASP A 240 -31.01 12.55 -7.97
N PRO A 241 -30.51 11.44 -7.34
CA PRO A 241 -30.50 11.31 -5.89
C PRO A 241 -29.55 12.28 -5.18
N ALA A 242 -28.60 12.87 -5.93
CA ALA A 242 -27.61 13.79 -5.35
C ALA A 242 -28.20 15.20 -5.14
N THR A 243 -29.05 15.66 -6.05
CA THR A 243 -29.58 17.03 -6.01
C THR A 243 -31.06 17.13 -5.65
N ALA A 244 -31.87 16.11 -5.91
CA ALA A 244 -33.30 16.12 -5.62
C ALA A 244 -33.62 16.47 -4.12
N PRO A 245 -32.95 15.89 -3.10
CA PRO A 245 -33.21 16.27 -1.68
C PRO A 245 -32.92 17.74 -1.40
N TYR A 246 -32.05 18.37 -2.18
CA TYR A 246 -31.66 19.77 -2.07
C TYR A 246 -32.39 20.67 -3.08
N MET A 247 -33.62 20.28 -3.45
CA MET A 247 -34.44 21.00 -4.42
C MET A 247 -33.74 21.20 -5.78
N GLY A 248 -32.98 20.21 -6.22
CA GLY A 248 -32.25 20.20 -7.47
C GLY A 248 -30.99 21.06 -7.49
N LEU A 249 -30.59 21.71 -6.38
CA LEU A 249 -29.42 22.58 -6.35
C LEU A 249 -28.12 21.78 -6.50
N SER A 250 -27.32 22.13 -7.48
CA SER A 250 -25.98 21.52 -7.64
C SER A 250 -25.09 21.87 -6.45
N PRO A 251 -24.29 20.91 -5.91
CA PRO A 251 -23.49 21.15 -4.71
C PRO A 251 -22.41 22.22 -4.93
N ASN A 252 -21.92 22.34 -6.15
CA ASN A 252 -20.94 23.35 -6.56
C ASN A 252 -21.39 24.01 -7.87
N PRO A 253 -20.95 25.24 -8.14
CA PRO A 253 -21.11 25.84 -9.46
C PRO A 253 -20.39 25.02 -10.53
N PHE A 254 -21.00 24.80 -11.67
CA PHE A 254 -20.39 24.19 -12.85
C PHE A 254 -19.29 25.09 -13.40
N LYS A 255 -18.18 24.49 -13.76
CA LYS A 255 -17.04 25.09 -14.43
C LYS A 255 -17.05 24.67 -15.90
N MET A 256 -16.34 25.40 -16.74
CA MET A 256 -16.10 24.97 -18.11
C MET A 256 -15.36 23.62 -18.13
N GLY A 257 -15.81 22.70 -18.94
CA GLY A 257 -15.29 21.33 -19.02
C GLY A 257 -15.82 20.35 -17.95
N ASP A 258 -16.82 20.73 -17.13
CA ASP A 258 -17.43 19.81 -16.16
C ASP A 258 -18.52 18.91 -16.78
N VAL A 259 -19.08 19.32 -17.90
CA VAL A 259 -20.13 18.61 -18.64
C VAL A 259 -19.80 18.53 -20.14
N GLU A 260 -20.54 17.71 -20.87
CA GLU A 260 -20.37 17.62 -22.32
C GLU A 260 -20.58 18.99 -23.02
N PRO A 261 -19.91 19.26 -24.15
CA PRO A 261 -19.95 20.57 -24.84
C PRO A 261 -21.37 21.06 -25.15
N ALA A 262 -22.27 20.15 -25.47
CA ALA A 262 -23.68 20.52 -25.76
C ALA A 262 -24.41 21.07 -24.54
N ALA A 263 -24.22 20.43 -23.37
CA ALA A 263 -24.78 20.91 -22.10
C ALA A 263 -24.06 22.15 -21.61
N GLU A 264 -22.75 22.22 -21.78
CA GLU A 264 -21.94 23.38 -21.39
C GLU A 264 -22.44 24.64 -22.13
N ALA A 265 -22.65 24.55 -23.45
CA ALA A 265 -23.17 25.65 -24.23
C ALA A 265 -24.54 26.16 -23.70
N VAL A 266 -25.42 25.23 -23.31
CA VAL A 266 -26.72 25.59 -22.72
C VAL A 266 -26.53 26.23 -21.34
N LEU A 267 -25.77 25.62 -20.43
CA LEU A 267 -25.58 26.09 -19.07
C LEU A 267 -25.00 27.50 -19.03
N PHE A 268 -23.97 27.77 -19.82
CA PHE A 268 -23.28 29.06 -19.81
C PHE A 268 -24.02 30.13 -20.61
N ALA A 269 -25.02 29.79 -21.45
CA ALA A 269 -25.90 30.76 -22.11
C ALA A 269 -27.02 31.28 -21.19
N LEU A 270 -27.48 30.49 -20.19
CA LEU A 270 -28.59 30.86 -19.31
C LEU A 270 -28.31 32.11 -18.50
N GLN A 271 -29.30 33.02 -18.42
CA GLN A 271 -29.28 34.12 -17.46
C GLN A 271 -29.81 33.68 -16.09
N GLU A 272 -29.54 34.46 -15.05
CA GLU A 272 -30.04 34.12 -13.69
C GLU A 272 -31.59 34.09 -13.69
N GLY A 273 -32.12 32.98 -13.17
CA GLY A 273 -33.56 32.69 -13.17
C GLY A 273 -34.06 31.96 -14.42
N GLU A 274 -33.30 31.96 -15.50
CA GLU A 274 -33.70 31.33 -16.76
C GLU A 274 -33.69 29.80 -16.68
N ILE A 275 -34.63 29.16 -17.39
CA ILE A 275 -34.81 27.71 -17.49
C ILE A 275 -34.46 27.25 -18.90
N SER A 276 -33.61 26.23 -19.01
CA SER A 276 -33.21 25.66 -20.30
C SER A 276 -34.34 24.94 -21.02
N GLU A 277 -34.14 24.61 -22.29
CA GLU A 277 -34.85 23.50 -22.94
C GLU A 277 -34.42 22.16 -22.31
N VAL A 278 -35.13 21.08 -22.71
CA VAL A 278 -34.73 19.72 -22.31
C VAL A 278 -33.44 19.36 -23.05
N VAL A 279 -32.40 19.03 -22.29
CA VAL A 279 -31.09 18.61 -22.80
C VAL A 279 -30.92 17.11 -22.57
N GLU A 280 -30.59 16.37 -23.63
CA GLU A 280 -30.30 14.94 -23.49
C GLU A 280 -28.82 14.72 -23.23
N LEU A 281 -28.51 14.03 -22.13
CA LEU A 281 -27.17 13.71 -21.67
C LEU A 281 -27.13 12.29 -21.10
N TYR A 282 -26.19 11.48 -21.54
CA TYR A 282 -25.98 10.09 -21.03
C TYR A 282 -27.25 9.23 -21.05
N GLY A 283 -28.15 9.46 -22.06
CA GLY A 283 -29.41 8.75 -22.19
C GLY A 283 -30.51 9.16 -21.20
N GLN A 284 -30.32 10.29 -20.50
CA GLN A 284 -31.30 10.93 -19.63
C GLN A 284 -31.61 12.34 -20.09
N PHE A 285 -32.69 12.91 -19.58
CA PHE A 285 -33.20 14.22 -19.98
C PHE A 285 -33.09 15.19 -18.82
N TYR A 286 -32.38 16.28 -19.04
CA TYR A 286 -32.04 17.30 -18.05
C TYR A 286 -32.76 18.62 -18.34
N ILE A 287 -33.25 19.26 -17.31
CA ILE A 287 -33.73 20.63 -17.33
C ILE A 287 -32.92 21.41 -16.33
N PHE A 288 -32.35 22.53 -16.71
CA PHE A 288 -31.54 23.39 -15.86
C PHE A 288 -32.24 24.72 -15.58
N GLN A 289 -32.14 25.22 -14.36
CA GLN A 289 -32.48 26.59 -14.02
C GLN A 289 -31.24 27.28 -13.43
N CYS A 290 -30.81 28.37 -14.09
CA CYS A 290 -29.67 29.14 -13.56
C CYS A 290 -30.05 29.84 -12.27
N GLN A 291 -29.28 29.58 -11.20
CA GLN A 291 -29.49 30.24 -9.92
C GLN A 291 -28.57 31.45 -9.75
N ARG A 292 -27.32 31.31 -10.19
CA ARG A 292 -26.33 32.37 -10.07
C ARG A 292 -25.20 32.19 -11.09
N ARG A 293 -24.75 33.30 -11.62
CA ARG A 293 -23.58 33.39 -12.50
C ARG A 293 -22.41 34.01 -11.75
N TYR A 294 -21.27 33.41 -11.91
CA TYR A 294 -20.02 33.95 -11.39
C TYR A 294 -19.17 34.36 -12.59
N PRO A 295 -18.77 35.62 -12.69
CA PRO A 295 -17.91 36.07 -13.78
C PRO A 295 -16.54 35.42 -13.69
N ALA A 296 -15.81 35.40 -14.81
CA ALA A 296 -14.41 34.99 -14.83
C ALA A 296 -13.59 35.86 -13.87
N SER A 297 -12.58 35.24 -13.25
CA SER A 297 -11.64 35.96 -12.39
C SER A 297 -10.85 36.99 -13.20
N GLN A 298 -10.81 38.22 -12.74
CA GLN A 298 -9.99 39.25 -13.37
C GLN A 298 -8.54 39.07 -12.88
N LEU A 299 -7.68 38.60 -13.77
CA LEU A 299 -6.25 38.42 -13.51
C LEU A 299 -5.48 39.58 -14.16
N SER A 300 -4.51 40.16 -13.45
CA SER A 300 -3.54 41.07 -14.07
C SER A 300 -2.67 40.31 -15.07
N GLU A 301 -1.94 41.02 -15.92
CA GLU A 301 -1.03 40.40 -16.91
C GLU A 301 0.03 39.52 -16.20
N GLU A 302 0.60 40.02 -15.11
CA GLU A 302 1.57 39.29 -14.28
C GLU A 302 0.95 38.02 -13.66
N GLN A 303 -0.25 38.14 -13.07
CA GLN A 303 -0.99 37.01 -12.53
C GLN A 303 -1.34 35.96 -13.60
N SER A 304 -1.75 36.40 -14.79
CA SER A 304 -2.06 35.53 -15.92
C SER A 304 -0.85 34.70 -16.33
N LYS A 305 0.34 35.31 -16.39
CA LYS A 305 1.59 34.60 -16.69
C LYS A 305 1.93 33.54 -15.64
N LEU A 306 1.86 33.91 -14.35
CA LEU A 306 2.11 32.98 -13.24
C LEU A 306 1.12 31.82 -13.24
N VAL A 307 -0.17 32.10 -13.52
CA VAL A 307 -1.22 31.06 -13.62
C VAL A 307 -0.93 30.13 -14.79
N GLN A 308 -0.54 30.67 -15.94
CA GLN A 308 -0.19 29.87 -17.13
C GLN A 308 1.00 28.94 -16.84
N GLU A 309 2.08 29.45 -16.27
CA GLU A 309 3.26 28.65 -15.87
C GLU A 309 2.89 27.56 -14.87
N ARG A 310 2.08 27.89 -13.85
CA ARG A 310 1.60 26.94 -12.87
C ARG A 310 0.72 25.85 -13.50
N ILE A 311 -0.22 26.21 -14.35
CA ILE A 311 -1.11 25.25 -15.03
C ILE A 311 -0.33 24.34 -15.97
N GLN A 312 0.63 24.89 -16.71
CA GLN A 312 1.52 24.11 -17.56
C GLN A 312 2.33 23.08 -16.74
N GLY A 313 2.86 23.48 -15.59
CA GLY A 313 3.56 22.59 -14.67
C GLY A 313 2.66 21.49 -14.10
N LEU A 314 1.41 21.82 -13.74
CA LEU A 314 0.43 20.83 -13.25
C LEU A 314 0.05 19.81 -14.33
N LEU A 315 -0.21 20.26 -15.57
CA LEU A 315 -0.51 19.37 -16.70
C LEU A 315 0.68 18.49 -17.06
N ALA A 316 1.89 19.05 -17.08
CA ALA A 316 3.11 18.28 -17.31
C ALA A 316 3.28 17.18 -16.25
N THR A 317 3.07 17.51 -14.96
CA THR A 317 3.14 16.53 -13.88
C THR A 317 2.08 15.45 -14.03
N ALA A 318 0.84 15.80 -14.33
CA ALA A 318 -0.24 14.85 -14.53
C ALA A 318 0.05 13.88 -15.69
N LYS A 319 0.54 14.41 -16.82
CA LYS A 319 0.94 13.58 -17.97
C LYS A 319 2.13 12.67 -17.66
N LEU A 320 3.10 13.14 -16.89
CA LEU A 320 4.20 12.29 -16.41
C LEU A 320 3.69 11.16 -15.53
N ASP A 321 2.77 11.44 -14.61
CA ASP A 321 2.17 10.43 -13.73
C ASP A 321 1.39 9.37 -14.51
N GLU A 322 0.82 9.74 -15.66
CA GLU A 322 0.13 8.82 -16.56
C GLU A 322 1.12 8.00 -17.40
N GLN A 323 2.16 8.63 -17.93
CA GLN A 323 3.12 7.98 -18.84
C GLN A 323 4.13 7.09 -18.14
N ALA A 324 4.58 7.43 -16.93
CA ALA A 324 5.59 6.66 -16.20
C ALA A 324 5.23 5.16 -16.03
N PRO A 325 4.01 4.79 -15.64
CA PRO A 325 3.60 3.37 -15.59
C PRO A 325 3.61 2.68 -16.96
N LEU A 326 3.28 3.41 -18.03
CA LEU A 326 3.26 2.87 -19.39
C LEU A 326 4.68 2.55 -19.88
N ILE A 327 5.63 3.45 -19.61
CA ILE A 327 7.05 3.20 -19.88
C ILE A 327 7.53 1.95 -19.14
N PHE A 328 7.21 1.82 -17.87
CA PHE A 328 7.60 0.64 -17.09
C PHE A 328 6.99 -0.65 -17.67
N LYS A 329 5.72 -0.64 -18.03
CA LYS A 329 5.06 -1.77 -18.70
C LYS A 329 5.73 -2.12 -20.03
N GLU A 330 6.14 -1.11 -20.80
CA GLU A 330 6.87 -1.32 -22.04
C GLU A 330 8.25 -1.97 -21.78
N LEU A 331 8.99 -1.50 -20.78
CA LEU A 331 10.27 -2.11 -20.39
C LEU A 331 10.10 -3.58 -20.00
N GLN A 332 9.10 -3.89 -19.20
CA GLN A 332 8.79 -5.28 -18.82
C GLN A 332 8.41 -6.14 -20.02
N SER A 333 7.64 -5.63 -20.97
CA SER A 333 7.20 -6.40 -22.15
C SER A 333 8.33 -6.74 -23.12
N ARG A 334 9.39 -5.92 -23.16
CA ARG A 334 10.57 -6.13 -24.00
C ARG A 334 11.68 -6.91 -23.30
N ALA A 335 11.60 -7.05 -21.98
CA ALA A 335 12.63 -7.69 -21.20
C ALA A 335 12.65 -9.21 -21.41
N GLN A 336 13.85 -9.76 -21.54
CA GLN A 336 14.09 -11.19 -21.45
C GLN A 336 14.50 -11.52 -20.01
N VAL A 337 13.54 -11.99 -19.22
CA VAL A 337 13.76 -12.38 -17.84
C VAL A 337 13.64 -13.87 -17.69
N VAL A 338 14.70 -14.53 -17.24
CA VAL A 338 14.74 -15.95 -16.93
C VAL A 338 14.87 -16.10 -15.42
N ASN A 339 13.81 -16.58 -14.77
CA ASN A 339 13.83 -16.87 -13.34
C ASN A 339 14.51 -18.23 -13.12
N VAL A 340 15.67 -18.21 -12.48
CA VAL A 340 16.49 -19.42 -12.21
C VAL A 340 16.20 -19.93 -10.79
N LEU A 341 15.85 -19.03 -9.84
CA LEU A 341 15.70 -19.35 -8.42
C LEU A 341 14.69 -20.47 -8.16
N ASN A 342 13.59 -20.51 -8.91
CA ASN A 342 12.47 -21.43 -8.71
C ASN A 342 12.46 -22.60 -9.73
N ASP A 343 13.52 -22.77 -10.52
CA ASP A 343 13.65 -23.85 -11.50
C ASP A 343 14.89 -24.69 -11.20
N ALA A 344 14.69 -25.93 -10.78
CA ALA A 344 15.76 -26.85 -10.42
C ALA A 344 16.71 -27.15 -11.58
N ASN A 345 16.20 -27.21 -12.82
CA ASN A 345 17.03 -27.49 -14.00
C ASN A 345 17.89 -26.27 -14.37
N LEU A 346 17.29 -25.09 -14.34
CA LEU A 346 18.00 -23.82 -14.59
C LEU A 346 19.02 -23.52 -13.49
N SER A 347 18.72 -23.84 -12.24
CA SER A 347 19.66 -23.68 -11.12
C SER A 347 20.92 -24.55 -11.27
N GLN A 348 20.80 -25.74 -11.87
CA GLN A 348 21.95 -26.57 -12.19
C GLN A 348 22.77 -26.02 -13.36
N GLN A 349 22.12 -25.41 -14.35
CA GLN A 349 22.79 -24.82 -15.52
C GLN A 349 23.45 -23.46 -15.18
N HIS A 350 22.90 -22.73 -14.21
CA HIS A 350 23.36 -21.40 -13.80
C HIS A 350 23.62 -21.36 -12.28
N PRO A 351 24.65 -22.08 -11.77
CA PRO A 351 24.89 -22.13 -10.33
C PRO A 351 25.19 -20.75 -9.74
N GLY A 352 24.52 -20.43 -8.62
CA GLY A 352 24.67 -19.15 -7.93
C GLY A 352 23.93 -17.95 -8.57
N VAL A 353 23.15 -18.19 -9.63
CA VAL A 353 22.30 -17.17 -10.27
C VAL A 353 20.87 -17.33 -9.79
N ALA A 354 20.22 -16.22 -9.44
CA ALA A 354 18.80 -16.17 -9.07
C ALA A 354 17.90 -15.83 -10.28
N ALA A 355 18.35 -14.90 -11.13
CA ALA A 355 17.69 -14.59 -12.41
C ALA A 355 18.69 -14.05 -13.42
N LEU A 356 18.31 -14.14 -14.72
CA LEU A 356 18.99 -13.45 -15.83
C LEU A 356 18.04 -12.37 -16.36
N VAL A 357 18.51 -11.13 -16.42
CA VAL A 357 17.76 -9.98 -16.96
C VAL A 357 18.49 -9.47 -18.19
N ASN A 358 17.92 -9.67 -19.37
CA ASN A 358 18.57 -9.34 -20.64
C ASN A 358 20.01 -9.92 -20.73
N GLY A 359 20.21 -11.14 -20.19
CA GLY A 359 21.51 -11.81 -20.13
C GLY A 359 22.40 -11.40 -18.97
N GLN A 360 22.08 -10.38 -18.17
CA GLN A 360 22.85 -10.00 -16.99
C GLN A 360 22.35 -10.76 -15.75
N PRO A 361 23.27 -11.35 -14.94
CA PRO A 361 22.85 -12.15 -13.79
C PRO A 361 22.54 -11.32 -12.56
N VAL A 362 21.43 -11.63 -11.91
CA VAL A 362 21.18 -11.36 -10.50
C VAL A 362 21.62 -12.57 -9.71
N THR A 363 22.64 -12.45 -8.84
CA THR A 363 23.17 -13.59 -8.10
C THR A 363 22.34 -13.93 -6.87
N VAL A 364 22.35 -15.19 -6.44
CA VAL A 364 21.73 -15.63 -5.19
C VAL A 364 22.36 -14.90 -3.99
N ALA A 365 23.67 -14.66 -4.03
CA ALA A 365 24.37 -13.91 -2.97
C ALA A 365 23.86 -12.46 -2.85
N THR A 366 23.73 -11.75 -3.98
CA THR A 366 23.19 -10.37 -3.98
C THR A 366 21.73 -10.34 -3.51
N LEU A 367 20.93 -11.32 -3.96
CA LEU A 367 19.54 -11.46 -3.52
C LEU A 367 19.45 -11.72 -2.01
N ALA A 368 20.30 -12.59 -1.46
CA ALA A 368 20.35 -12.91 -0.04
C ALA A 368 20.69 -11.67 0.80
N GLU A 369 21.70 -10.89 0.40
CA GLU A 369 22.09 -9.66 1.08
C GLU A 369 20.95 -8.63 1.05
N GLU A 370 20.25 -8.51 -0.07
CA GLU A 370 19.09 -7.63 -0.18
C GLU A 370 17.92 -8.10 0.70
N CYS A 371 17.67 -9.42 0.78
CA CYS A 371 16.67 -9.98 1.67
C CYS A 371 17.01 -9.73 3.14
N ILE A 372 18.28 -9.90 3.55
CA ILE A 372 18.73 -9.57 4.91
C ILE A 372 18.57 -8.08 5.20
N THR A 373 18.96 -7.22 4.26
CA THR A 373 18.85 -5.76 4.42
C THR A 373 17.40 -5.32 4.64
N ARG A 374 16.46 -5.97 3.96
CA ARG A 374 15.02 -5.63 4.04
C ARG A 374 14.32 -6.25 5.25
N TYR A 375 14.59 -7.50 5.53
CA TYR A 375 13.78 -8.33 6.44
C TYR A 375 14.62 -9.05 7.50
N GLY A 376 15.93 -8.84 7.52
CA GLY A 376 16.83 -9.60 8.39
C GLY A 376 16.54 -9.46 9.88
N ILE A 377 16.11 -8.29 10.34
CA ILE A 377 15.77 -8.05 11.76
C ILE A 377 14.54 -8.88 12.14
N ASP A 378 13.45 -8.79 11.36
CA ASP A 378 12.20 -9.49 11.65
C ASP A 378 12.39 -11.02 11.55
N VAL A 379 13.14 -11.48 10.54
CA VAL A 379 13.45 -12.91 10.39
C VAL A 379 14.36 -13.41 11.49
N LEU A 380 15.35 -12.62 11.94
CA LEU A 380 16.22 -13.00 13.04
C LEU A 380 15.45 -13.19 14.34
N GLU A 381 14.46 -12.34 14.63
CA GLU A 381 13.58 -12.50 15.78
C GLU A 381 12.81 -13.82 15.73
N VAL A 382 12.26 -14.20 14.57
CA VAL A 382 11.60 -15.50 14.37
C VAL A 382 12.57 -16.66 14.60
N GLU A 383 13.80 -16.59 14.05
CA GLU A 383 14.81 -17.63 14.26
C GLU A 383 15.25 -17.74 15.72
N VAL A 384 15.41 -16.62 16.45
CA VAL A 384 15.68 -16.60 17.88
C VAL A 384 14.56 -17.32 18.65
N HIS A 385 13.30 -17.01 18.38
CA HIS A 385 12.17 -17.69 19.01
C HIS A 385 12.15 -19.19 18.70
N ARG A 386 12.49 -19.57 17.47
CA ARG A 386 12.59 -20.97 17.06
C ARG A 386 13.67 -21.73 17.85
N VAL A 387 14.86 -21.14 18.02
CA VAL A 387 15.94 -21.72 18.82
C VAL A 387 15.50 -21.88 20.27
N LEU A 388 14.87 -20.86 20.88
CA LEU A 388 14.36 -20.94 22.25
C LEU A 388 13.34 -22.08 22.44
N LEU A 389 12.38 -22.22 21.50
CA LEU A 389 11.39 -23.30 21.56
C LEU A 389 12.05 -24.68 21.44
N LYS A 390 13.02 -24.84 20.51
CA LYS A 390 13.78 -26.10 20.36
C LYS A 390 14.54 -26.45 21.66
N GLN A 391 15.19 -25.47 22.30
CA GLN A 391 15.90 -25.67 23.56
C GLN A 391 14.94 -26.08 24.68
N GLN A 392 13.77 -25.44 24.80
CA GLN A 392 12.77 -25.79 25.81
C GLN A 392 12.16 -27.17 25.58
N LEU A 393 11.84 -27.53 24.33
CA LEU A 393 11.39 -28.88 24.01
C LEU A 393 12.43 -29.93 24.42
N LYS A 394 13.69 -29.70 24.05
CA LYS A 394 14.80 -30.60 24.41
C LYS A 394 14.99 -30.71 25.95
N ALA A 395 14.93 -29.63 26.68
CA ALA A 395 15.03 -29.60 28.12
C ALA A 395 13.93 -30.39 28.85
N ASN A 396 12.75 -30.48 28.22
CA ASN A 396 11.60 -31.23 28.75
C ASN A 396 11.46 -32.64 28.12
N ASN A 397 12.44 -33.10 27.34
CA ASN A 397 12.40 -34.35 26.57
C ASN A 397 11.16 -34.48 25.66
N LEU A 398 10.74 -33.36 25.06
CA LEU A 398 9.64 -33.28 24.12
C LEU A 398 10.13 -33.05 22.70
N ALA A 399 9.35 -33.50 21.71
CA ALA A 399 9.57 -33.23 20.31
C ALA A 399 8.21 -33.02 19.61
N VAL A 400 8.15 -32.16 18.64
CA VAL A 400 6.98 -31.97 17.79
C VAL A 400 7.01 -33.03 16.69
N SER A 401 5.97 -33.88 16.61
CA SER A 401 5.82 -34.91 15.58
C SER A 401 5.02 -34.39 14.38
N GLU A 402 4.99 -35.17 13.31
CA GLU A 402 4.12 -34.86 12.15
C GLU A 402 2.63 -34.88 12.49
N ASP A 403 2.22 -35.73 13.44
CA ASP A 403 0.83 -35.77 13.92
C ASP A 403 0.50 -34.49 14.70
N ASP A 404 1.42 -33.98 15.57
CA ASP A 404 1.23 -32.71 16.26
C ASP A 404 1.03 -31.53 15.26
N LEU A 405 1.78 -31.54 14.13
CA LEU A 405 1.64 -30.53 13.09
C LEU A 405 0.27 -30.66 12.37
N ARG A 406 -0.13 -31.88 12.05
CA ARG A 406 -1.40 -32.16 11.39
C ARG A 406 -2.58 -31.75 12.28
N ASP A 407 -2.52 -32.09 13.56
CA ASP A 407 -3.52 -31.72 14.54
C ASP A 407 -3.63 -30.20 14.70
N GLU A 408 -2.50 -29.50 14.71
CA GLU A 408 -2.47 -28.03 14.80
C GLU A 408 -3.04 -27.38 13.54
N ILE A 409 -2.70 -27.87 12.33
CA ILE A 409 -3.31 -27.39 11.08
C ILE A 409 -4.82 -27.63 11.11
N THR A 410 -5.25 -28.82 11.54
CA THR A 410 -6.68 -29.18 11.64
C THR A 410 -7.41 -28.24 12.59
N ARG A 411 -6.83 -27.97 13.75
CA ARG A 411 -7.37 -27.05 14.74
C ARG A 411 -7.54 -25.64 14.17
N VAL A 412 -6.48 -25.08 13.58
CA VAL A 412 -6.51 -23.72 13.02
C VAL A 412 -7.53 -23.62 11.88
N ALA A 413 -7.62 -24.62 11.02
CA ALA A 413 -8.59 -24.65 9.94
C ALA A 413 -10.03 -24.76 10.46
N THR A 414 -10.25 -25.54 11.55
CA THR A 414 -11.54 -25.63 12.22
C THR A 414 -11.96 -24.32 12.84
N ASP A 415 -11.05 -23.65 13.57
CA ASP A 415 -11.29 -22.34 14.19
C ASP A 415 -11.61 -21.27 13.14
N ALA A 416 -11.04 -21.41 11.93
CA ALA A 416 -11.33 -20.55 10.78
C ALA A 416 -12.64 -20.94 10.05
N GLY A 417 -13.40 -21.93 10.53
CA GLY A 417 -14.64 -22.38 9.93
C GLY A 417 -14.47 -23.14 8.61
N GLN A 418 -13.28 -23.71 8.37
CA GLN A 418 -12.95 -24.44 7.12
C GLN A 418 -13.21 -25.94 7.29
N VAL A 419 -14.44 -26.29 7.63
CA VAL A 419 -14.90 -27.67 7.77
C VAL A 419 -16.01 -27.98 6.77
N ASP A 420 -16.09 -29.21 6.33
CA ASP A 420 -17.22 -29.68 5.51
C ASP A 420 -18.50 -29.85 6.35
N ALA A 421 -19.57 -30.26 5.70
CA ALA A 421 -20.87 -30.51 6.37
C ALA A 421 -20.83 -31.59 7.50
N ASN A 422 -19.75 -32.41 7.51
CA ASN A 422 -19.53 -33.45 8.52
C ASN A 422 -18.53 -33.02 9.60
N GLY A 423 -18.07 -31.75 9.58
CA GLY A 423 -17.09 -31.21 10.51
C GLY A 423 -15.66 -31.63 10.21
N LYS A 424 -15.36 -32.20 9.05
CA LYS A 424 -14.03 -32.64 8.66
C LYS A 424 -13.31 -31.55 7.87
N VAL A 425 -12.02 -31.32 8.21
CA VAL A 425 -11.13 -30.39 7.51
C VAL A 425 -10.53 -31.06 6.27
N ASP A 426 -10.55 -30.36 5.13
CA ASP A 426 -9.72 -30.68 3.97
C ASP A 426 -8.38 -29.93 4.10
N LEU A 427 -7.37 -30.64 4.59
CA LEU A 427 -6.03 -30.09 4.84
C LEU A 427 -5.37 -29.53 3.59
N ASN A 428 -5.52 -30.21 2.44
CA ASN A 428 -4.92 -29.77 1.18
C ASN A 428 -5.55 -28.44 0.73
N ARG A 429 -6.85 -28.34 0.79
CA ARG A 429 -7.59 -27.12 0.47
C ARG A 429 -7.23 -25.98 1.43
N TRP A 430 -7.06 -26.29 2.72
CA TRP A 430 -6.61 -25.31 3.70
C TRP A 430 -5.21 -24.78 3.35
N LEU A 431 -4.25 -25.68 3.12
CA LEU A 431 -2.87 -25.30 2.76
C LEU A 431 -2.82 -24.46 1.49
N GLN A 432 -3.51 -24.88 0.43
CA GLN A 432 -3.62 -24.09 -0.80
C GLN A 432 -4.15 -22.67 -0.56
N ARG A 433 -5.12 -22.55 0.34
CA ARG A 433 -5.70 -21.25 0.66
C ARG A 433 -4.75 -20.34 1.44
N VAL A 434 -4.07 -20.86 2.46
CA VAL A 434 -3.17 -20.04 3.31
C VAL A 434 -1.87 -19.68 2.60
N THR A 435 -1.49 -20.46 1.60
CA THR A 435 -0.32 -20.20 0.75
C THR A 435 -0.67 -19.56 -0.60
N GLU A 436 -1.92 -19.11 -0.78
CA GLU A 436 -2.40 -18.51 -2.04
C GLU A 436 -2.13 -19.37 -3.29
N ASN A 437 -2.22 -20.69 -3.14
CA ASN A 437 -1.88 -21.72 -4.15
C ASN A 437 -0.39 -21.74 -4.55
N ASP A 438 0.51 -21.17 -3.77
CA ASP A 438 1.95 -21.28 -3.96
C ASP A 438 2.50 -22.43 -3.08
N GLU A 439 2.64 -23.60 -3.66
CA GLU A 439 3.13 -24.80 -2.95
C GLU A 439 4.51 -24.60 -2.32
N SER A 440 5.34 -23.71 -2.87
CA SER A 440 6.66 -23.39 -2.32
C SER A 440 6.58 -22.69 -0.95
N GLN A 441 5.42 -22.16 -0.57
CA GLN A 441 5.18 -21.51 0.70
C GLN A 441 4.66 -22.46 1.79
N ILE A 442 4.32 -23.72 1.46
CA ILE A 442 3.76 -24.67 2.44
C ILE A 442 4.77 -24.96 3.55
N ASP A 443 6.02 -25.23 3.21
CA ASP A 443 7.07 -25.53 4.18
C ASP A 443 7.31 -24.34 5.13
N PHE A 444 7.28 -23.11 4.60
CA PHE A 444 7.42 -21.89 5.43
C PHE A 444 6.21 -21.69 6.32
N TYR A 445 4.98 -21.89 5.83
CA TYR A 445 3.79 -21.84 6.65
C TYR A 445 3.85 -22.87 7.80
N VAL A 446 4.25 -24.10 7.50
CA VAL A 446 4.41 -25.14 8.53
C VAL A 446 5.49 -24.77 9.53
N GLN A 447 6.64 -24.30 9.08
CA GLN A 447 7.76 -23.94 9.96
C GLN A 447 7.55 -22.68 10.78
N ASP A 448 6.87 -21.68 10.25
CA ASP A 448 6.77 -20.35 10.85
C ASP A 448 5.47 -20.12 11.64
N ALA A 449 4.39 -20.80 11.26
CA ALA A 449 3.11 -20.66 11.94
C ALA A 449 2.68 -21.92 12.70
N VAL A 450 2.77 -23.09 12.06
CA VAL A 450 2.24 -24.32 12.64
C VAL A 450 3.16 -24.90 13.70
N TRP A 451 4.46 -25.05 13.36
CA TRP A 451 5.42 -25.68 14.27
C TRP A 451 5.60 -24.92 15.59
N PRO A 452 5.74 -23.57 15.63
CA PRO A 452 5.84 -22.85 16.90
C PRO A 452 4.59 -22.98 17.78
N SER A 453 3.41 -22.98 17.14
CA SER A 453 2.14 -23.17 17.85
C SER A 453 2.02 -24.56 18.45
N ALA A 454 2.33 -25.60 17.69
CA ALA A 454 2.38 -26.99 18.15
C ALA A 454 3.41 -27.17 19.27
N ALA A 455 4.61 -26.56 19.14
CA ALA A 455 5.66 -26.58 20.15
C ALA A 455 5.21 -25.95 21.47
N LEU A 456 4.61 -24.77 21.43
CA LEU A 456 4.08 -24.09 22.60
C LEU A 456 2.97 -24.92 23.26
N ARG A 457 2.02 -25.45 22.50
CA ARG A 457 0.96 -26.32 23.05
C ARG A 457 1.55 -27.53 23.77
N LYS A 458 2.53 -28.17 23.15
CA LYS A 458 3.20 -29.35 23.74
C LYS A 458 3.94 -29.03 25.02
N LEU A 459 4.56 -27.87 25.12
CA LEU A 459 5.24 -27.39 26.32
C LEU A 459 4.26 -27.11 27.50
N VAL A 460 3.08 -26.60 27.19
CA VAL A 460 2.11 -26.17 28.23
C VAL A 460 1.00 -27.17 28.52
N GLN A 461 0.84 -28.23 27.72
CA GLN A 461 -0.29 -29.17 27.82
C GLN A 461 -0.49 -29.76 29.20
N ASN A 462 0.58 -29.96 29.96
CA ASN A 462 0.54 -30.53 31.30
C ASN A 462 0.44 -29.48 32.44
N SER A 463 0.52 -28.19 32.09
CA SER A 463 0.44 -27.07 33.02
C SER A 463 -0.86 -26.29 32.97
N VAL A 464 -1.76 -26.66 32.03
CA VAL A 464 -3.08 -26.04 31.86
C VAL A 464 -4.16 -26.96 32.38
N GLU A 465 -4.81 -26.58 33.47
CA GLU A 465 -6.01 -27.23 34.00
C GLU A 465 -7.23 -26.41 33.60
N ILE A 466 -8.18 -27.04 32.88
CA ILE A 466 -9.43 -26.40 32.49
C ILE A 466 -10.51 -26.77 33.50
N ASN A 467 -11.04 -25.79 34.20
CA ASN A 467 -12.12 -25.97 35.16
C ASN A 467 -13.49 -25.59 34.57
N ASN A 468 -14.57 -25.85 35.32
CA ASN A 468 -15.92 -25.55 34.86
C ASN A 468 -16.20 -24.05 34.64
N ASP A 469 -15.52 -23.17 35.35
CA ASP A 469 -15.63 -21.71 35.16
C ASP A 469 -15.03 -21.29 33.82
N ASP A 470 -13.88 -21.88 33.46
CA ASP A 470 -13.25 -21.64 32.14
C ASP A 470 -14.14 -22.14 30.99
N MET A 471 -14.80 -23.31 31.18
CA MET A 471 -15.77 -23.83 30.22
C MET A 471 -16.98 -22.91 30.06
N THR A 472 -17.50 -22.40 31.17
CA THR A 472 -18.63 -21.46 31.16
C THR A 472 -18.27 -20.15 30.48
N LYS A 473 -17.13 -19.56 30.84
CA LYS A 473 -16.63 -18.32 30.17
C LYS A 473 -16.38 -18.52 28.70
N GLY A 474 -15.79 -19.67 28.30
CA GLY A 474 -15.58 -20.01 26.90
C GLY A 474 -16.89 -20.16 26.14
N PHE A 475 -17.89 -20.78 26.73
CA PHE A 475 -19.22 -20.92 26.16
C PHE A 475 -19.91 -19.56 26.01
N GLU A 476 -19.89 -18.72 27.06
CA GLU A 476 -20.48 -17.38 27.02
C GLU A 476 -19.81 -16.47 26.00
N ALA A 477 -18.47 -16.53 25.86
CA ALA A 477 -17.74 -15.75 24.87
C ALA A 477 -18.11 -16.10 23.42
N ASN A 478 -18.41 -17.38 23.14
CA ASN A 478 -18.72 -17.85 21.78
C ASN A 478 -20.22 -17.89 21.46
N TYR A 479 -21.05 -18.24 22.44
CA TYR A 479 -22.50 -18.49 22.27
C TYR A 479 -23.40 -17.63 23.14
N GLY A 480 -22.80 -16.79 24.02
CA GLY A 480 -23.53 -15.87 24.89
C GLY A 480 -24.19 -14.69 24.16
N PRO A 481 -24.90 -13.86 24.91
CA PRO A 481 -25.57 -12.67 24.35
C PRO A 481 -24.57 -11.75 23.63
N ARG A 482 -24.96 -11.28 22.46
CA ARG A 482 -24.16 -10.36 21.65
C ARG A 482 -24.88 -9.03 21.51
N VAL A 483 -24.12 -7.93 21.54
CA VAL A 483 -24.63 -6.61 21.24
C VAL A 483 -24.07 -6.13 19.89
N ARG A 484 -24.91 -5.48 19.12
CA ARG A 484 -24.51 -4.81 17.90
C ARG A 484 -24.33 -3.33 18.23
N VAL A 485 -23.15 -2.82 18.01
CA VAL A 485 -22.81 -1.42 18.28
C VAL A 485 -22.34 -0.71 17.02
N LEU A 486 -22.57 0.60 16.96
CA LEU A 486 -21.88 1.50 16.05
C LEU A 486 -20.72 2.12 16.83
N ALA A 487 -19.54 2.10 16.27
CA ALA A 487 -18.34 2.68 16.88
C ALA A 487 -17.72 3.71 15.95
N ILE A 488 -17.29 4.84 16.52
CA ILE A 488 -16.47 5.83 15.82
C ILE A 488 -15.07 5.75 16.43
N VAL A 489 -14.08 5.48 15.57
CA VAL A 489 -12.66 5.39 15.96
C VAL A 489 -11.96 6.66 15.53
N THR A 490 -11.21 7.29 16.44
CA THR A 490 -10.42 8.49 16.17
C THR A 490 -8.95 8.24 16.50
N PHE A 491 -8.06 9.04 15.90
CA PHE A 491 -6.61 8.86 16.06
C PHE A 491 -6.05 9.56 17.32
N ASP A 492 -6.82 10.46 17.96
CA ASP A 492 -6.39 11.20 19.15
C ASP A 492 -7.57 11.45 20.10
N GLN A 493 -7.21 11.67 21.37
CA GLN A 493 -8.18 11.88 22.45
C GLN A 493 -9.05 13.14 22.24
N LYS A 494 -8.47 14.23 21.71
CA LYS A 494 -9.18 15.49 21.51
C LYS A 494 -10.28 15.38 20.45
N SER A 495 -9.98 14.66 19.37
CA SER A 495 -10.97 14.31 18.33
C SER A 495 -12.03 13.38 18.90
N CYS A 496 -11.64 12.40 19.73
CA CYS A 496 -12.57 11.50 20.41
C CYS A 496 -13.55 12.25 21.30
N GLU A 497 -13.09 13.18 22.14
CA GLU A 497 -13.94 14.00 23.01
C GLU A 497 -14.88 14.91 22.22
N LYS A 498 -14.42 15.45 21.08
CA LYS A 498 -15.27 16.27 20.19
C LYS A 498 -16.40 15.42 19.60
N VAL A 499 -16.06 14.26 19.02
CA VAL A 499 -17.04 13.34 18.41
C VAL A 499 -18.00 12.81 19.47
N TRP A 500 -17.51 12.46 20.66
CA TRP A 500 -18.35 12.01 21.78
C TRP A 500 -19.39 13.05 22.20
N ARG A 501 -18.99 14.35 22.27
CA ARG A 501 -19.95 15.44 22.55
C ARG A 501 -21.02 15.54 21.46
N MET A 502 -20.60 15.51 20.19
CA MET A 502 -21.52 15.56 19.04
C MET A 502 -22.51 14.39 19.03
N ALA A 503 -22.04 13.17 19.33
CA ALA A 503 -22.89 11.97 19.40
C ALA A 503 -23.87 12.00 20.59
N ARG A 504 -23.55 12.73 21.68
CA ARG A 504 -24.48 12.90 22.80
C ARG A 504 -25.55 13.97 22.52
N GLU A 505 -25.21 14.98 21.74
CA GLU A 505 -26.14 16.07 21.36
C GLU A 505 -27.12 15.63 20.26
N ASN A 506 -26.69 14.70 19.40
CA ASN A 506 -27.50 14.11 18.31
C ASN A 506 -27.23 12.60 18.26
N PRO A 507 -27.86 11.79 19.11
CA PRO A 507 -27.68 10.32 19.19
C PRO A 507 -28.20 9.56 17.97
#